data_9a0138b59c848494dcd8d7c529846d0b
#
_entry.id   9a0138b59c848494dcd8d7c529846d0b
#
_cell.length_a   1.000
_cell.length_b   1.000
_cell.length_c   1.000
_cell.angle_alpha   90.00
_cell.angle_beta   90.00
_cell.angle_gamma   90.00
#
_symmetry.space_group_name_H-M   'P 1'
#
loop_
_entity.id
_entity.type
_entity.pdbx_description
1 polymer ?
#
loop_
_entity_poly.entity_id
_entity_poly.type
_entity_poly.pdbx_seq_one_letter_code
_entity_poly.pdbx_strand_id
1 'polypeptide(L)'
;MLKTIIIRNLFISITIWLSSVAYISAVPALPNLMEITQPNGAKFKAYLRGDEYFSWWESEKGVVLFRNLESGYFEYAKISMIDEKEELVPTGIIFVSREEPSFSNSRISKLTKLNLGKIWMEKREQARKRLQEILEKQKQSRNQ
;
A
#
# COMPACT_ATOMS: atom_id res chain seq x y z
N MET A 1 -18.97 50.09 26.12
CA MET A 1 -18.30 50.02 24.83
C MET A 1 -17.07 49.11 24.84
N LEU A 2 -16.10 49.25 25.78
CA LEU A 2 -14.87 48.46 25.81
C LEU A 2 -15.11 46.93 25.89
N LYS A 3 -16.01 46.45 26.76
CA LYS A 3 -16.36 45.03 26.93
C LYS A 3 -16.91 44.39 25.64
N THR A 4 -17.73 45.12 24.88
CA THR A 4 -18.31 44.65 23.63
C THR A 4 -17.25 44.47 22.53
N ILE A 5 -16.25 45.30 22.48
CA ILE A 5 -15.14 45.24 21.55
C ILE A 5 -14.24 44.03 21.87
N ILE A 6 -13.96 43.78 23.14
CA ILE A 6 -13.14 42.65 23.60
C ILE A 6 -13.82 41.32 23.26
N ILE A 7 -15.11 41.17 23.52
CA ILE A 7 -15.88 39.98 23.22
C ILE A 7 -15.91 39.72 21.70
N ARG A 8 -16.16 40.74 20.90
CA ARG A 8 -16.18 40.65 19.45
C ARG A 8 -14.81 40.19 18.88
N ASN A 9 -13.72 40.73 19.37
CA ASN A 9 -12.37 40.37 18.92
C ASN A 9 -12.00 38.94 19.37
N LEU A 10 -12.45 38.51 20.55
CA LEU A 10 -12.27 37.14 21.03
C LEU A 10 -12.99 36.13 20.14
N PHE A 11 -14.25 36.41 19.73
CA PHE A 11 -14.99 35.57 18.81
C PHE A 11 -14.35 35.47 17.43
N ILE A 12 -13.84 36.57 16.89
CA ILE A 12 -13.13 36.60 15.60
C ILE A 12 -11.84 35.78 15.67
N SER A 13 -11.10 35.85 16.77
CA SER A 13 -9.88 35.09 16.99
C SER A 13 -10.12 33.59 17.07
N ILE A 14 -11.19 33.14 17.72
CA ILE A 14 -11.60 31.73 17.84
C ILE A 14 -12.05 31.18 16.49
N THR A 15 -12.77 31.98 15.67
CA THR A 15 -13.23 31.54 14.35
C THR A 15 -12.05 31.36 13.38
N ILE A 16 -11.03 32.18 13.45
CA ILE A 16 -9.81 32.04 12.62
C ILE A 16 -9.01 30.80 13.03
N TRP A 17 -9.00 30.44 14.31
CA TRP A 17 -8.31 29.23 14.79
C TRP A 17 -9.01 27.92 14.37
N LEU A 18 -10.35 27.93 14.28
CA LEU A 18 -11.11 26.73 13.85
C LEU A 18 -11.06 26.48 12.33
N SER A 19 -10.71 27.49 11.51
CA SER A 19 -10.64 27.34 10.05
C SER A 19 -9.33 26.74 9.52
N SER A 20 -8.34 26.51 10.37
CA SER A 20 -7.07 25.88 10.00
C SER A 20 -7.07 24.34 10.11
N VAL A 21 -8.23 23.69 10.01
CA VAL A 21 -8.28 22.23 9.79
C VAL A 21 -7.83 21.99 8.35
N ALA A 22 -6.53 21.81 8.17
CA ALA A 22 -5.97 21.35 6.90
C ALA A 22 -6.63 20.01 6.58
N TYR A 23 -7.40 19.96 5.51
CA TYR A 23 -7.85 18.71 4.92
C TYR A 23 -6.59 18.00 4.40
N ILE A 24 -6.07 17.08 5.20
CA ILE A 24 -5.06 16.13 4.72
C ILE A 24 -5.85 15.17 3.79
N SER A 25 -6.00 15.57 2.53
CA SER A 25 -6.35 14.64 1.48
C SER A 25 -5.18 13.68 1.37
N ALA A 26 -5.36 12.45 1.81
CA ALA A 26 -4.50 11.36 1.39
C ALA A 26 -4.60 11.29 -0.14
N VAL A 27 -3.62 11.87 -0.82
CA VAL A 27 -3.50 11.76 -2.27
C VAL A 27 -3.25 10.29 -2.54
N PRO A 28 -4.13 9.59 -3.28
CA PRO A 28 -3.83 8.24 -3.73
C PRO A 28 -2.49 8.33 -4.46
N ALA A 29 -1.51 7.53 -4.08
CA ALA A 29 -0.26 7.47 -4.79
C ALA A 29 -0.60 7.17 -6.26
N LEU A 30 -0.46 8.18 -7.12
CA LEU A 30 -0.56 7.97 -8.56
C LEU A 30 0.42 6.86 -8.88
N PRO A 31 0.01 5.83 -9.62
CA PRO A 31 0.88 4.73 -9.95
C PRO A 31 1.96 5.25 -10.91
N ASN A 32 3.00 5.87 -10.35
CA ASN A 32 4.11 6.36 -11.11
C ASN A 32 4.99 5.19 -11.54
N LEU A 33 5.30 5.17 -12.81
CA LEU A 33 6.27 4.25 -13.37
C LEU A 33 7.66 4.66 -12.86
N MET A 34 8.28 3.80 -12.09
CA MET A 34 9.58 4.04 -11.47
C MET A 34 10.67 3.23 -12.18
N GLU A 35 11.82 3.84 -12.42
CA GLU A 35 13.01 3.11 -12.85
C GLU A 35 13.66 2.44 -11.64
N ILE A 36 13.83 1.13 -11.71
CA ILE A 36 14.41 0.29 -10.67
C ILE A 36 15.74 -0.25 -11.17
N THR A 37 16.74 -0.21 -10.31
CA THR A 37 18.05 -0.82 -10.57
C THR A 37 18.22 -2.05 -9.69
N GLN A 38 18.51 -3.19 -10.30
CA GLN A 38 18.83 -4.43 -9.62
C GLN A 38 20.25 -4.41 -9.03
N PRO A 39 20.60 -5.24 -8.04
CA PRO A 39 21.95 -5.31 -7.50
C PRO A 39 23.06 -5.56 -8.53
N ASN A 40 22.75 -6.24 -9.62
CA ASN A 40 23.68 -6.48 -10.75
C ASN A 40 23.76 -5.32 -11.76
N GLY A 41 23.11 -4.18 -11.48
CA GLY A 41 23.08 -3.01 -12.34
C GLY A 41 22.03 -3.04 -13.47
N ALA A 42 21.30 -4.13 -13.65
CA ALA A 42 20.20 -4.20 -14.62
C ALA A 42 19.06 -3.26 -14.25
N LYS A 43 18.53 -2.55 -15.23
CA LYS A 43 17.45 -1.58 -15.01
C LYS A 43 16.15 -2.04 -15.66
N PHE A 44 15.04 -1.73 -15.01
CA PHE A 44 13.69 -1.95 -15.53
C PHE A 44 12.72 -0.94 -14.95
N LYS A 45 11.53 -0.87 -15.53
CA LYS A 45 10.48 0.01 -15.05
C LYS A 45 9.35 -0.80 -14.43
N ALA A 46 8.83 -0.31 -13.28
CA ALA A 46 7.72 -0.95 -12.59
C ALA A 46 6.86 0.06 -11.85
N TYR A 47 5.64 -0.34 -11.55
CA TYR A 47 4.69 0.35 -10.71
C TYR A 47 4.67 -0.30 -9.34
N LEU A 48 4.60 0.50 -8.27
CA LEU A 48 4.16 0.01 -6.98
C LEU A 48 2.63 0.08 -6.94
N ARG A 49 1.99 -1.04 -6.69
CA ARG A 49 0.53 -1.19 -6.62
C ARG A 49 0.09 -1.51 -5.21
N GLY A 50 -1.19 -1.25 -4.92
CA GLY A 50 -1.78 -1.54 -3.61
C GLY A 50 -1.82 -0.32 -2.69
N ASP A 51 -1.81 -0.58 -1.39
CA ASP A 51 -1.87 0.44 -0.34
C ASP A 51 -0.98 0.03 0.86
N GLU A 52 -1.16 0.71 2.00
CA GLU A 52 -0.42 0.47 3.24
C GLU A 52 -0.66 -0.92 3.86
N TYR A 53 -1.73 -1.62 3.48
CA TYR A 53 -2.06 -2.94 4.01
C TYR A 53 -1.48 -4.07 3.17
N PHE A 54 -1.39 -3.87 1.87
CA PHE A 54 -0.80 -4.82 0.93
C PHE A 54 -0.36 -4.12 -0.34
N SER A 55 0.90 -4.28 -0.69
CA SER A 55 1.47 -3.72 -1.91
C SER A 55 2.28 -4.78 -2.67
N TRP A 56 2.36 -4.60 -3.99
CA TRP A 56 3.17 -5.42 -4.88
C TRP A 56 3.78 -4.59 -5.99
N TRP A 57 4.78 -5.12 -6.64
CA TRP A 57 5.37 -4.51 -7.81
C TRP A 57 4.80 -5.11 -9.09
N GLU A 58 4.59 -4.28 -10.08
CA GLU A 58 4.10 -4.69 -11.39
C GLU A 58 5.00 -4.04 -12.46
N SER A 59 5.66 -4.86 -13.30
CA SER A 59 6.46 -4.35 -14.41
C SER A 59 5.60 -3.57 -15.41
N GLU A 60 6.22 -2.77 -16.27
CA GLU A 60 5.55 -2.03 -17.36
C GLU A 60 4.69 -2.95 -18.24
N LYS A 61 5.07 -4.22 -18.38
CA LYS A 61 4.33 -5.25 -19.13
C LYS A 61 3.30 -6.02 -18.31
N GLY A 62 3.09 -5.63 -17.04
CA GLY A 62 2.08 -6.21 -16.17
C GLY A 62 2.49 -7.52 -15.47
N VAL A 63 3.79 -7.80 -15.42
CA VAL A 63 4.32 -8.94 -14.67
C VAL A 63 4.39 -8.58 -13.19
N VAL A 64 3.84 -9.44 -12.33
CA VAL A 64 3.89 -9.26 -10.88
C VAL A 64 5.26 -9.68 -10.36
N LEU A 65 5.86 -8.80 -9.56
CA LEU A 65 7.20 -8.96 -9.03
C LEU A 65 7.18 -8.91 -7.50
N PHE A 66 8.12 -9.63 -6.91
CA PHE A 66 8.40 -9.63 -5.48
C PHE A 66 9.81 -9.08 -5.25
N ARG A 67 9.95 -8.13 -4.33
CA ARG A 67 11.27 -7.68 -3.90
C ARG A 67 11.79 -8.57 -2.78
N ASN A 68 12.79 -9.37 -3.07
CA ASN A 68 13.48 -10.15 -2.06
C ASN A 68 14.35 -9.21 -1.21
N LEU A 69 14.03 -9.10 0.09
CA LEU A 69 14.71 -8.15 0.98
C LEU A 69 16.11 -8.61 1.38
N GLU A 70 16.40 -9.91 1.32
CA GLU A 70 17.71 -10.45 1.66
C GLU A 70 18.72 -10.23 0.53
N SER A 71 18.31 -10.57 -0.69
CA SER A 71 19.17 -10.42 -1.88
C SER A 71 19.10 -9.04 -2.52
N GLY A 72 18.04 -8.26 -2.24
CA GLY A 72 17.74 -7.00 -2.88
C GLY A 72 17.21 -7.11 -4.31
N TYR A 73 17.16 -8.33 -4.87
CA TYR A 73 16.66 -8.56 -6.22
C TYR A 73 15.15 -8.52 -6.31
N PHE A 74 14.66 -8.13 -7.48
CA PHE A 74 13.28 -8.33 -7.87
C PHE A 74 13.16 -9.67 -8.60
N GLU A 75 12.25 -10.49 -8.12
CA GLU A 75 11.99 -11.83 -8.62
C GLU A 75 10.58 -11.91 -9.21
N TYR A 76 10.35 -12.88 -10.09
CA TYR A 76 8.98 -13.23 -10.46
C TYR A 76 8.22 -13.68 -9.22
N ALA A 77 6.97 -13.25 -9.10
CA ALA A 77 6.11 -13.60 -7.98
C ALA A 77 5.07 -14.65 -8.37
N LYS A 78 4.66 -15.46 -7.40
CA LYS A 78 3.54 -16.39 -7.50
C LYS A 78 2.65 -16.30 -6.26
N ILE A 79 1.42 -16.78 -6.39
CA ILE A 79 0.55 -17.01 -5.24
C ILE A 79 0.80 -18.42 -4.71
N SER A 80 0.94 -18.55 -3.41
CA SER A 80 1.12 -19.83 -2.71
C SER A 80 0.23 -19.86 -1.47
N MET A 81 -0.19 -21.06 -1.07
CA MET A 81 -0.91 -21.28 0.19
C MET A 81 0.10 -21.40 1.33
N ILE A 82 -0.01 -20.50 2.31
CA ILE A 82 0.77 -20.51 3.55
C ILE A 82 -0.23 -20.41 4.70
N ASP A 83 -0.21 -21.38 5.62
CA ASP A 83 -1.15 -21.43 6.75
C ASP A 83 -2.61 -21.22 6.34
N GLU A 84 -3.05 -21.95 5.31
CA GLU A 84 -4.40 -21.89 4.73
C GLU A 84 -4.80 -20.54 4.11
N LYS A 85 -3.83 -19.62 3.90
CA LYS A 85 -4.05 -18.31 3.27
C LYS A 85 -3.26 -18.18 1.98
N GLU A 86 -3.86 -17.50 1.02
CA GLU A 86 -3.16 -17.12 -0.20
C GLU A 86 -2.17 -15.98 0.08
N GLU A 87 -0.89 -16.20 -0.21
CA GLU A 87 0.17 -15.20 -0.03
C GLU A 87 0.96 -15.01 -1.33
N LEU A 88 1.39 -13.78 -1.57
CA LEU A 88 2.31 -13.47 -2.66
C LEU A 88 3.74 -13.80 -2.22
N VAL A 89 4.40 -14.69 -2.94
CA VAL A 89 5.75 -15.16 -2.60
C VAL A 89 6.70 -15.08 -3.79
N PRO A 90 8.01 -14.96 -3.55
CA PRO A 90 9.02 -15.01 -4.62
C PRO A 90 9.09 -16.42 -5.22
N THR A 91 9.52 -16.50 -6.46
CA THR A 91 9.78 -17.78 -7.16
C THR A 91 11.22 -18.24 -7.05
N GLY A 92 12.14 -17.39 -6.57
CA GLY A 92 13.58 -17.60 -6.64
C GLY A 92 14.19 -17.27 -8.01
N ILE A 93 13.37 -16.84 -8.98
CA ILE A 93 13.83 -16.50 -10.34
C ILE A 93 13.92 -14.99 -10.47
N ILE A 94 15.12 -14.47 -10.66
CA ILE A 94 15.38 -13.05 -10.83
C ILE A 94 14.66 -12.54 -12.09
N PHE A 95 13.99 -11.41 -11.96
CA PHE A 95 13.33 -10.75 -13.07
C PHE A 95 14.33 -10.15 -14.06
N VAL A 96 14.18 -10.47 -15.35
CA VAL A 96 14.98 -9.94 -16.44
C VAL A 96 14.06 -9.24 -17.45
N SER A 97 14.23 -7.93 -17.59
CA SER A 97 13.35 -7.09 -18.42
C SER A 97 13.38 -7.42 -19.91
N ARG A 98 14.50 -7.96 -20.43
CA ARG A 98 14.66 -8.28 -21.86
C ARG A 98 14.07 -9.63 -22.25
N GLU A 99 14.08 -10.57 -21.35
CA GLU A 99 13.56 -11.91 -21.56
C GLU A 99 12.15 -11.94 -20.97
N GLU A 100 11.13 -11.95 -21.85
CA GLU A 100 9.86 -12.49 -21.42
C GLU A 100 10.07 -14.01 -21.42
N PRO A 101 10.11 -14.66 -20.24
CA PRO A 101 10.00 -16.09 -20.24
C PRO A 101 8.67 -16.43 -20.92
N SER A 102 8.60 -17.56 -21.58
CA SER A 102 7.37 -18.16 -22.07
C SER A 102 6.30 -18.34 -20.96
N PHE A 103 6.61 -17.99 -19.72
CA PHE A 103 5.70 -17.79 -18.58
C PHE A 103 4.79 -16.57 -18.69
N SER A 104 5.00 -15.67 -19.63
CA SER A 104 4.06 -14.57 -19.91
C SER A 104 2.77 -15.07 -20.55
N ASN A 105 2.54 -16.37 -20.55
CA ASN A 105 1.25 -16.93 -20.91
C ASN A 105 0.17 -16.22 -20.11
N SER A 106 -0.61 -15.45 -20.83
CA SER A 106 -1.66 -14.55 -20.38
C SER A 106 -2.60 -15.09 -19.29
N ARG A 107 -2.65 -16.41 -19.10
CA ARG A 107 -3.40 -17.08 -18.02
C ARG A 107 -2.77 -16.89 -16.64
N ILE A 108 -1.44 -17.07 -16.49
CA ILE A 108 -0.78 -17.01 -15.18
C ILE A 108 -0.78 -15.54 -14.67
N SER A 109 -0.47 -14.57 -15.51
CA SER A 109 -0.52 -13.17 -15.13
C SER A 109 -1.94 -12.71 -14.80
N LYS A 110 -2.96 -13.19 -15.51
CA LYS A 110 -4.37 -12.87 -15.26
C LYS A 110 -4.89 -13.50 -13.98
N LEU A 111 -4.56 -14.76 -13.69
CA LEU A 111 -4.90 -15.44 -12.44
C LEU A 111 -4.22 -14.78 -11.25
N THR A 112 -2.94 -14.46 -11.37
CA THR A 112 -2.19 -13.75 -10.32
C THR A 112 -2.86 -12.41 -9.99
N LYS A 113 -3.27 -11.63 -10.99
CA LYS A 113 -3.96 -10.34 -10.77
C LYS A 113 -5.32 -10.48 -10.07
N LEU A 114 -6.10 -11.49 -10.42
CA LEU A 114 -7.39 -11.76 -9.78
C LEU A 114 -7.21 -12.12 -8.30
N ASN A 115 -6.24 -12.97 -7.99
CA ASN A 115 -5.98 -13.39 -6.63
C ASN A 115 -5.35 -12.26 -5.78
N LEU A 116 -4.55 -11.37 -6.39
CA LEU A 116 -4.02 -10.21 -5.68
C LEU A 116 -5.12 -9.29 -5.15
N GLY A 117 -6.18 -9.06 -5.89
CA GLY A 117 -7.33 -8.29 -5.44
C GLY A 117 -8.00 -8.94 -4.22
N LYS A 118 -8.14 -10.26 -4.21
CA LYS A 118 -8.68 -11.00 -3.07
C LYS A 118 -7.78 -10.87 -1.84
N ILE A 119 -6.48 -11.14 -1.98
CA ILE A 119 -5.49 -11.00 -0.89
C ILE A 119 -5.52 -9.57 -0.32
N TRP A 120 -5.55 -8.56 -1.18
CA TRP A 120 -5.63 -7.16 -0.77
C TRP A 120 -6.87 -6.87 0.08
N MET A 121 -8.05 -7.32 -0.36
CA MET A 121 -9.29 -7.16 0.41
C MET A 121 -9.22 -7.87 1.77
N GLU A 122 -8.68 -9.08 1.83
CA GLU A 122 -8.50 -9.82 3.08
C GLU A 122 -7.54 -9.12 4.05
N LYS A 123 -6.40 -8.63 3.57
CA LYS A 123 -5.43 -7.88 4.39
C LYS A 123 -6.04 -6.59 4.96
N ARG A 124 -6.80 -5.85 4.16
CA ARG A 124 -7.52 -4.64 4.62
C ARG A 124 -8.56 -4.97 5.68
N GLU A 125 -9.33 -6.02 5.51
CA GLU A 125 -10.32 -6.43 6.48
C GLU A 125 -9.69 -6.88 7.81
N GLN A 126 -8.58 -7.61 7.76
CA GLN A 126 -7.81 -7.98 8.94
C GLN A 126 -7.27 -6.75 9.68
N ALA A 127 -6.74 -5.76 8.96
CA ALA A 127 -6.26 -4.51 9.54
C ALA A 127 -7.39 -3.73 10.21
N ARG A 128 -8.56 -3.66 9.59
CA ARG A 128 -9.76 -3.01 10.17
C ARG A 128 -10.17 -3.67 11.48
N LYS A 129 -10.25 -4.99 11.51
CA LYS A 129 -10.60 -5.75 12.73
C LYS A 129 -9.61 -5.48 13.87
N ARG A 130 -8.31 -5.54 13.58
CA ARG A 130 -7.27 -5.23 14.58
C ARG A 130 -7.42 -3.81 15.15
N LEU A 131 -7.69 -2.83 14.30
CA LEU A 131 -7.90 -1.46 14.75
C LEU A 131 -9.13 -1.35 15.67
N GLN A 132 -10.23 -2.00 15.34
CA GLN A 132 -11.43 -2.02 16.20
C GLN A 132 -11.14 -2.64 17.56
N GLU A 133 -10.44 -3.78 17.61
CA GLU A 133 -10.03 -4.42 18.87
C GLU A 133 -9.17 -3.50 19.75
N ILE A 134 -8.22 -2.78 19.14
CA ILE A 134 -7.37 -1.82 19.85
C ILE A 134 -8.21 -0.68 20.44
N LEU A 135 -9.13 -0.13 19.64
CA LEU A 135 -10.01 0.95 20.09
C LEU A 135 -10.94 0.53 21.23
N GLU A 136 -11.47 -0.70 21.18
CA GLU A 136 -12.30 -1.26 22.25
C GLU A 136 -11.50 -1.44 23.54
N LYS A 137 -10.28 -2.00 23.47
CA LYS A 137 -9.39 -2.13 24.63
C LYS A 137 -9.05 -0.76 25.24
N GLN A 138 -8.79 0.26 24.42
CA GLN A 138 -8.52 1.61 24.91
C GLN A 138 -9.73 2.25 25.60
N LYS A 139 -10.96 2.00 25.10
CA LYS A 139 -12.19 2.47 25.75
C LYS A 139 -12.39 1.80 27.11
N GLN A 140 -12.14 0.50 27.19
CA GLN A 140 -12.29 -0.23 28.47
C GLN A 140 -11.28 0.26 29.52
N SER A 141 -10.01 0.49 29.14
CA SER A 141 -8.98 0.98 30.06
C SER A 141 -9.19 2.43 30.54
N ARG A 142 -9.99 3.21 29.80
CA ARG A 142 -10.32 4.60 30.18
C ARG A 142 -11.50 4.68 31.15
N ASN A 143 -12.30 3.62 31.21
CA ASN A 143 -13.49 3.55 32.08
C ASN A 143 -13.23 2.85 33.42
N GLN A 144 -12.01 2.40 33.68
CA GLN A 144 -11.53 1.89 34.96
C GLN A 144 -10.71 2.96 35.71
#